data_78c1e38c03ce163eaec91cff1dc58895
#
_entry.id   78c1e38c03ce163eaec91cff1dc58895
#
_cell.length_a   1.000
_cell.length_b   1.000
_cell.length_c   1.000
_cell.angle_alpha   90.00
_cell.angle_beta   90.00
_cell.angle_gamma   90.00
#
_symmetry.space_group_name_H-M   'P 1'
#
loop_
_entity.id
_entity.type
_entity.pdbx_description
1 polymer ?
#
loop_
_entity_poly.entity_id
_entity_poly.type
_entity_poly.pdbx_seq_one_letter_code
_entity_poly.pdbx_strand_id
1 'polypeptide(L)'
;MTEEIDPTCYKCNSISYCAVGRASKILDNCPMKVSPEIYKEARQIYKTNEFIKKSTNVASIVEAQGYIRWPRLKDTVEYAKGMGYKKLGLVFCVGLLKEAERVAEILKKYRFKVVGVCCKTGSFKKADMGVPEEYIMMSKTGYRIGWITCNPVSQALLVNKAETDMNIICGLCVGHDINFTQLSKAPVTTLIAKDRSAPHNPAAALYSHYGNEFFTIDIQESRKKKKKASKQ
;
A
#
# COMPACT_ATOMS: atom_id res chain seq x y z
N MET A 1 3.75 -37.87 1.12
CA MET A 1 3.47 -36.42 1.20
C MET A 1 4.71 -35.73 0.71
N THR A 2 4.70 -35.18 -0.49
CA THR A 2 5.80 -34.34 -0.99
C THR A 2 5.77 -33.08 -0.14
N GLU A 3 6.86 -32.78 0.58
CA GLU A 3 7.02 -31.47 1.23
C GLU A 3 6.80 -30.38 0.17
N GLU A 4 5.79 -29.57 0.37
CA GLU A 4 5.50 -28.43 -0.48
C GLU A 4 6.63 -27.41 -0.25
N ILE A 5 7.55 -27.33 -1.17
CA ILE A 5 8.73 -26.47 -1.02
C ILE A 5 8.33 -25.05 -1.40
N ASP A 6 8.18 -24.19 -0.39
CA ASP A 6 7.85 -22.77 -0.58
C ASP A 6 8.87 -22.06 -1.49
N PRO A 7 8.40 -21.20 -2.41
CA PRO A 7 9.29 -20.40 -3.25
C PRO A 7 10.16 -19.44 -2.43
N THR A 8 11.46 -19.40 -2.75
CA THR A 8 12.44 -18.47 -2.14
C THR A 8 13.08 -17.55 -3.18
N CYS A 9 12.27 -16.91 -4.01
CA CYS A 9 12.75 -16.04 -5.10
C CYS A 9 13.71 -14.93 -4.61
N TYR A 10 13.59 -14.50 -3.36
CA TYR A 10 14.49 -13.52 -2.72
C TYR A 10 15.92 -14.08 -2.50
N LYS A 11 16.14 -15.38 -2.59
CA LYS A 11 17.47 -16.04 -2.57
C LYS A 11 18.06 -16.24 -3.96
N CYS A 12 17.30 -15.92 -5.02
CA CYS A 12 17.82 -15.94 -6.39
C CYS A 12 18.89 -14.85 -6.55
N ASN A 13 19.71 -14.94 -7.59
CA ASN A 13 20.77 -13.94 -7.83
C ASN A 13 20.19 -12.49 -7.82
N SER A 14 21.04 -11.49 -7.55
CA SER A 14 20.71 -10.05 -7.53
C SER A 14 19.91 -9.58 -8.76
N ILE A 15 20.13 -10.22 -9.91
CA ILE A 15 19.28 -10.15 -11.08
C ILE A 15 18.65 -11.53 -11.27
N SER A 16 17.37 -11.68 -10.99
CA SER A 16 16.66 -12.96 -11.09
C SER A 16 16.90 -13.64 -12.44
N TYR A 17 17.26 -14.90 -12.43
CA TYR A 17 17.56 -15.64 -13.67
C TYR A 17 16.41 -15.64 -14.68
N CYS A 18 15.15 -15.63 -14.20
CA CYS A 18 13.98 -15.51 -15.07
C CYS A 18 13.89 -14.15 -15.77
N ALA A 19 14.31 -13.06 -15.11
CA ALA A 19 14.27 -11.71 -15.69
C ALA A 19 15.26 -11.52 -16.85
N VAL A 20 16.36 -12.30 -16.87
CA VAL A 20 17.39 -12.22 -17.92
C VAL A 20 17.37 -13.44 -18.87
N GLY A 21 16.29 -14.20 -18.86
CA GLY A 21 16.08 -15.35 -19.77
C GLY A 21 16.99 -16.56 -19.48
N ARG A 22 17.68 -16.61 -18.33
CA ARG A 22 18.60 -17.71 -17.95
C ARG A 22 17.88 -18.79 -17.15
N ALA A 23 16.78 -19.31 -17.67
CA ALA A 23 15.93 -20.30 -17.00
C ALA A 23 16.67 -21.62 -16.65
N SER A 24 17.80 -21.92 -17.28
CA SER A 24 18.63 -23.10 -16.96
C SER A 24 19.38 -23.01 -15.62
N LYS A 25 19.49 -21.81 -15.04
CA LYS A 25 20.18 -21.54 -13.77
C LYS A 25 19.23 -21.26 -12.60
N ILE A 26 17.95 -21.55 -12.75
CA ILE A 26 16.94 -21.32 -11.69
C ILE A 26 17.17 -22.28 -10.51
N LEU A 27 16.75 -21.83 -9.31
CA LEU A 27 16.83 -22.61 -8.08
C LEU A 27 15.96 -23.88 -8.16
N ASP A 28 16.27 -24.91 -7.37
CA ASP A 28 15.49 -26.15 -7.37
C ASP A 28 14.07 -25.95 -6.90
N ASN A 29 13.84 -25.05 -5.95
CA ASN A 29 12.51 -24.63 -5.49
C ASN A 29 11.92 -23.46 -6.27
N CYS A 30 12.45 -23.17 -7.47
CA CYS A 30 11.88 -22.11 -8.31
C CYS A 30 10.45 -22.48 -8.71
N PRO A 31 9.46 -21.57 -8.52
CA PRO A 31 8.07 -21.86 -8.88
C PRO A 31 7.90 -22.23 -10.36
N MET A 32 8.79 -21.77 -11.25
CA MET A 32 8.76 -22.18 -12.66
C MET A 32 9.05 -23.68 -12.86
N LYS A 33 9.75 -24.32 -11.92
CA LYS A 33 10.03 -25.76 -11.90
C LYS A 33 8.94 -26.55 -11.17
N VAL A 34 8.57 -26.06 -9.96
CA VAL A 34 7.75 -26.83 -9.01
C VAL A 34 6.25 -26.62 -9.19
N SER A 35 5.83 -25.53 -9.87
CA SER A 35 4.42 -25.18 -10.10
C SER A 35 4.17 -24.66 -11.52
N PRO A 36 4.54 -25.41 -12.59
CA PRO A 36 4.42 -24.94 -13.98
C PRO A 36 2.98 -24.71 -14.41
N GLU A 37 2.01 -25.35 -13.77
CA GLU A 37 0.56 -25.20 -14.01
C GLU A 37 0.08 -23.78 -13.73
N ILE A 38 0.59 -23.13 -12.67
CA ILE A 38 0.26 -21.73 -12.32
C ILE A 38 0.57 -20.79 -13.49
N TYR A 39 1.67 -21.02 -14.21
CA TYR A 39 2.03 -20.18 -15.37
C TYR A 39 1.16 -20.44 -16.59
N LYS A 40 0.58 -21.63 -16.71
CA LYS A 40 -0.42 -21.93 -17.75
C LYS A 40 -1.72 -21.20 -17.44
N GLU A 41 -2.18 -21.27 -16.19
CA GLU A 41 -3.36 -20.56 -15.71
C GLU A 41 -3.19 -19.04 -15.86
N ALA A 42 -2.08 -18.46 -15.40
CA ALA A 42 -1.80 -17.04 -15.55
C ALA A 42 -1.84 -16.58 -17.01
N ARG A 43 -1.26 -17.35 -17.94
CA ARG A 43 -1.34 -17.04 -19.38
C ARG A 43 -2.78 -17.04 -19.88
N GLN A 44 -3.61 -17.94 -19.37
CA GLN A 44 -5.02 -18.00 -19.75
C GLN A 44 -5.77 -16.75 -19.24
N ILE A 45 -5.53 -16.35 -17.99
CA ILE A 45 -6.11 -15.12 -17.41
C ILE A 45 -5.71 -13.89 -18.25
N TYR A 46 -4.44 -13.74 -18.62
CA TYR A 46 -3.98 -12.63 -19.48
C TYR A 46 -4.65 -12.62 -20.85
N LYS A 47 -5.08 -13.77 -21.38
CA LYS A 47 -5.76 -13.87 -22.67
C LYS A 47 -7.25 -13.58 -22.59
N THR A 48 -7.92 -14.04 -21.52
CA THR A 48 -9.38 -14.08 -21.42
C THR A 48 -9.98 -13.00 -20.54
N ASN A 49 -9.22 -12.44 -19.56
CA ASN A 49 -9.72 -11.38 -18.70
C ASN A 49 -9.42 -10.02 -19.35
N GLU A 50 -10.43 -9.37 -19.91
CA GLU A 50 -10.29 -8.11 -20.65
C GLU A 50 -9.73 -6.97 -19.77
N PHE A 51 -10.10 -6.93 -18.48
CA PHE A 51 -9.54 -5.94 -17.56
C PHE A 51 -8.03 -6.15 -17.36
N ILE A 52 -7.61 -7.37 -17.01
CA ILE A 52 -6.20 -7.71 -16.78
C ILE A 52 -5.37 -7.47 -18.04
N LYS A 53 -5.88 -7.90 -19.19
CA LYS A 53 -5.23 -7.70 -20.51
C LYS A 53 -5.01 -6.20 -20.79
N LYS A 54 -6.07 -5.39 -20.68
CA LYS A 54 -5.97 -3.93 -20.89
C LYS A 54 -5.04 -3.28 -19.88
N SER A 55 -5.19 -3.60 -18.58
CA SER A 55 -4.38 -3.07 -17.51
C SER A 55 -2.89 -3.36 -17.72
N THR A 56 -2.54 -4.59 -18.06
CA THR A 56 -1.16 -5.00 -18.33
C THR A 56 -0.57 -4.25 -19.53
N ASN A 57 -1.31 -4.12 -20.63
CA ASN A 57 -0.86 -3.38 -21.80
C ASN A 57 -0.59 -1.91 -21.46
N VAL A 58 -1.53 -1.25 -20.77
CA VAL A 58 -1.38 0.16 -20.36
C VAL A 58 -0.21 0.31 -19.41
N ALA A 59 -0.05 -0.56 -18.42
CA ALA A 59 1.06 -0.52 -17.48
C ALA A 59 2.43 -0.66 -18.18
N SER A 60 2.54 -1.58 -19.13
CA SER A 60 3.77 -1.78 -19.92
C SER A 60 4.12 -0.57 -20.80
N ILE A 61 3.11 0.09 -21.37
CA ILE A 61 3.32 1.33 -22.15
C ILE A 61 3.80 2.47 -21.23
N VAL A 62 3.16 2.63 -20.06
CA VAL A 62 3.56 3.64 -19.06
C VAL A 62 4.99 3.41 -18.60
N GLU A 63 5.35 2.15 -18.29
CA GLU A 63 6.72 1.78 -17.92
C GLU A 63 7.71 2.15 -19.02
N ALA A 64 7.46 1.76 -20.27
CA ALA A 64 8.36 2.03 -21.40
C ALA A 64 8.54 3.52 -21.66
N GLN A 65 7.48 4.32 -21.58
CA GLN A 65 7.53 5.77 -21.83
C GLN A 65 8.12 6.56 -20.66
N GLY A 66 7.79 6.13 -19.44
CA GLY A 66 8.13 6.83 -18.20
C GLY A 66 9.42 6.37 -17.52
N TYR A 67 10.07 5.31 -18.01
CA TYR A 67 11.19 4.66 -17.33
C TYR A 67 12.28 5.64 -16.93
N ILE A 68 12.55 5.74 -15.61
CA ILE A 68 13.50 6.68 -14.97
C ILE A 68 13.17 8.19 -15.19
N ARG A 69 12.14 8.54 -15.98
CA ARG A 69 11.79 9.92 -16.31
C ARG A 69 10.58 10.44 -15.53
N TRP A 70 9.64 9.56 -15.20
CA TRP A 70 8.40 9.96 -14.54
C TRP A 70 8.40 9.56 -13.08
N PRO A 71 7.96 10.45 -12.17
CA PRO A 71 7.65 10.05 -10.81
C PRO A 71 6.35 9.25 -10.78
N ARG A 72 6.17 8.42 -9.74
CA ARG A 72 5.01 7.54 -9.58
C ARG A 72 3.64 8.23 -9.77
N LEU A 73 3.50 9.49 -9.37
CA LEU A 73 2.27 10.25 -9.61
C LEU A 73 2.02 10.46 -11.12
N LYS A 74 3.06 10.69 -11.90
CA LYS A 74 2.93 10.82 -13.36
C LYS A 74 2.55 9.49 -13.99
N ASP A 75 3.16 8.38 -13.55
CA ASP A 75 2.80 7.04 -13.99
C ASP A 75 1.32 6.76 -13.67
N THR A 76 0.86 7.13 -12.47
CA THR A 76 -0.55 6.98 -12.06
C THR A 76 -1.49 7.75 -12.97
N VAL A 77 -1.13 8.98 -13.34
CA VAL A 77 -1.90 9.82 -14.29
C VAL A 77 -1.99 9.17 -15.66
N GLU A 78 -0.86 8.74 -16.21
CA GLU A 78 -0.84 8.17 -17.57
C GLU A 78 -1.51 6.80 -17.61
N TYR A 79 -1.37 5.99 -16.56
CA TYR A 79 -2.12 4.75 -16.41
C TYR A 79 -3.63 5.01 -16.38
N ALA A 80 -4.10 5.95 -15.56
CA ALA A 80 -5.51 6.28 -15.47
C ALA A 80 -6.08 6.75 -16.84
N LYS A 81 -5.31 7.55 -17.58
CA LYS A 81 -5.67 7.96 -18.95
C LYS A 81 -5.76 6.77 -19.92
N GLY A 82 -4.74 5.92 -19.92
CA GLY A 82 -4.69 4.73 -20.77
C GLY A 82 -5.85 3.76 -20.50
N MET A 83 -6.26 3.64 -19.24
CA MET A 83 -7.44 2.88 -18.85
C MET A 83 -8.77 3.57 -19.24
N GLY A 84 -8.74 4.87 -19.55
CA GLY A 84 -9.93 5.66 -19.87
C GLY A 84 -10.69 6.16 -18.65
N TYR A 85 -10.07 6.13 -17.46
CA TYR A 85 -10.68 6.58 -16.21
C TYR A 85 -10.95 8.08 -16.22
N LYS A 86 -12.00 8.51 -15.53
CA LYS A 86 -12.43 9.92 -15.46
C LYS A 86 -12.56 10.43 -14.03
N LYS A 87 -12.93 9.55 -13.10
CA LYS A 87 -13.18 9.88 -11.70
C LYS A 87 -12.27 9.08 -10.79
N LEU A 88 -11.41 9.76 -10.05
CA LEU A 88 -10.41 9.14 -9.17
C LEU A 88 -10.76 9.41 -7.72
N GLY A 89 -10.71 8.35 -6.89
CA GLY A 89 -10.75 8.46 -5.44
C GLY A 89 -9.35 8.78 -4.92
N LEU A 90 -9.25 9.72 -3.99
CA LEU A 90 -8.03 10.04 -3.27
C LEU A 90 -8.29 9.87 -1.78
N VAL A 91 -7.86 8.76 -1.20
CA VAL A 91 -8.01 8.48 0.23
C VAL A 91 -6.69 8.73 0.94
N PHE A 92 -6.74 9.50 2.02
CA PHE A 92 -5.52 10.00 2.62
C PHE A 92 -5.56 10.03 4.15
N CYS A 93 -4.38 9.94 4.75
CA CYS A 93 -4.18 10.18 6.16
C CYS A 93 -4.27 11.68 6.46
N VAL A 94 -4.91 12.05 7.57
CA VAL A 94 -4.98 13.46 8.02
C VAL A 94 -3.59 14.11 8.13
N GLY A 95 -2.56 13.35 8.49
CA GLY A 95 -1.18 13.85 8.55
C GLY A 95 -0.50 14.05 7.18
N LEU A 96 -1.21 13.81 6.08
CA LEU A 96 -0.76 14.02 4.70
C LEU A 96 -1.77 14.88 3.93
N LEU A 97 -2.46 15.77 4.65
CA LEU A 97 -3.47 16.65 4.06
C LEU A 97 -2.88 17.56 2.96
N LYS A 98 -1.70 18.14 3.20
CA LYS A 98 -1.03 19.03 2.24
C LYS A 98 -0.57 18.28 0.98
N GLU A 99 -0.04 17.07 1.16
CA GLU A 99 0.32 16.19 0.05
C GLU A 99 -0.92 15.79 -0.76
N ALA A 100 -2.01 15.42 -0.08
CA ALA A 100 -3.25 15.07 -0.73
C ALA A 100 -3.87 16.24 -1.49
N GLU A 101 -3.83 17.46 -0.95
CA GLU A 101 -4.25 18.68 -1.63
C GLU A 101 -3.45 18.89 -2.93
N ARG A 102 -2.13 18.79 -2.84
CA ARG A 102 -1.25 18.93 -4.00
C ARG A 102 -1.48 17.85 -5.06
N VAL A 103 -1.69 16.61 -4.63
CA VAL A 103 -2.04 15.50 -5.54
C VAL A 103 -3.36 15.79 -6.24
N ALA A 104 -4.39 16.23 -5.49
CA ALA A 104 -5.70 16.54 -6.05
C ALA A 104 -5.62 17.67 -7.09
N GLU A 105 -4.85 18.75 -6.82
CA GLU A 105 -4.62 19.83 -7.78
C GLU A 105 -4.00 19.32 -9.09
N ILE A 106 -2.96 18.46 -8.98
CA ILE A 106 -2.29 17.87 -10.14
C ILE A 106 -3.28 17.02 -10.94
N LEU A 107 -4.03 16.13 -10.29
CA LEU A 107 -5.01 15.29 -10.96
C LEU A 107 -6.09 16.11 -11.67
N LYS A 108 -6.58 17.21 -11.05
CA LYS A 108 -7.54 18.12 -11.66
C LYS A 108 -6.96 18.83 -12.90
N LYS A 109 -5.68 19.22 -12.88
CA LYS A 109 -4.99 19.78 -14.08
C LYS A 109 -5.00 18.81 -15.26
N TYR A 110 -4.95 17.51 -14.97
CA TYR A 110 -5.12 16.45 -15.99
C TYR A 110 -6.60 16.12 -16.30
N ARG A 111 -7.54 16.97 -15.84
CA ARG A 111 -8.99 16.89 -16.09
C ARG A 111 -9.70 15.68 -15.46
N PHE A 112 -9.12 15.07 -14.41
CA PHE A 112 -9.84 14.09 -13.61
C PHE A 112 -10.81 14.75 -12.63
N LYS A 113 -11.98 14.12 -12.42
CA LYS A 113 -12.81 14.38 -11.25
C LYS A 113 -12.16 13.69 -10.05
N VAL A 114 -11.96 14.41 -8.95
CA VAL A 114 -11.29 13.86 -7.76
C VAL A 114 -12.25 13.85 -6.59
N VAL A 115 -12.42 12.68 -5.97
CA VAL A 115 -13.17 12.46 -4.74
C VAL A 115 -12.19 12.24 -3.60
N GLY A 116 -11.94 13.26 -2.79
CA GLY A 116 -10.98 13.21 -1.67
C GLY A 116 -11.67 12.85 -0.35
N VAL A 117 -11.14 11.83 0.36
CA VAL A 117 -11.71 11.41 1.65
C VAL A 117 -10.61 11.24 2.70
N CYS A 118 -10.69 12.05 3.76
CA CYS A 118 -9.76 11.97 4.89
C CYS A 118 -10.03 10.74 5.78
N CYS A 119 -8.98 10.17 6.36
CA CYS A 119 -9.10 9.01 7.25
C CYS A 119 -9.85 9.26 8.57
N LYS A 120 -10.12 10.52 8.93
CA LYS A 120 -10.85 10.87 10.15
C LYS A 120 -12.33 11.12 9.92
N THR A 121 -12.81 10.90 8.70
CA THR A 121 -14.25 11.06 8.38
C THR A 121 -15.11 10.20 9.31
N GLY A 122 -16.24 10.75 9.75
CA GLY A 122 -17.16 10.14 10.71
C GLY A 122 -16.79 10.36 12.17
N SER A 123 -15.56 10.79 12.48
CA SER A 123 -15.09 11.10 13.86
C SER A 123 -15.35 10.00 14.89
N PHE A 124 -15.23 8.72 14.49
CA PHE A 124 -15.45 7.57 15.38
C PHE A 124 -14.40 7.52 16.48
N LYS A 125 -14.84 7.34 17.73
CA LYS A 125 -13.93 7.19 18.85
C LYS A 125 -13.32 5.79 18.86
N LYS A 126 -12.05 5.68 19.23
CA LYS A 126 -11.39 4.38 19.37
C LYS A 126 -12.05 3.48 20.41
N ALA A 127 -12.54 4.07 21.50
CA ALA A 127 -13.27 3.32 22.53
C ALA A 127 -14.52 2.64 21.97
N ASP A 128 -15.27 3.32 21.08
CA ASP A 128 -16.47 2.78 20.44
C ASP A 128 -16.14 1.59 19.51
N MET A 129 -14.88 1.49 19.07
CA MET A 129 -14.35 0.39 18.25
C MET A 129 -13.69 -0.72 19.09
N GLY A 130 -13.82 -0.69 20.42
CA GLY A 130 -13.26 -1.69 21.32
C GLY A 130 -11.74 -1.58 21.52
N VAL A 131 -11.11 -0.45 21.19
CA VAL A 131 -9.69 -0.23 21.46
C VAL A 131 -9.51 0.09 22.93
N PRO A 132 -8.71 -0.73 23.69
CA PRO A 132 -8.48 -0.47 25.10
C PRO A 132 -7.84 0.89 25.37
N GLU A 133 -8.19 1.51 26.51
CA GLU A 133 -7.77 2.87 26.88
C GLU A 133 -6.25 3.06 26.87
N GLU A 134 -5.50 2.06 27.33
CA GLU A 134 -4.04 2.09 27.37
C GLU A 134 -3.38 2.20 25.99
N TYR A 135 -4.11 1.94 24.88
CA TYR A 135 -3.63 2.10 23.51
C TYR A 135 -4.07 3.41 22.86
N ILE A 136 -4.77 4.27 23.60
CA ILE A 136 -5.06 5.62 23.15
C ILE A 136 -3.85 6.50 23.51
N MET A 137 -3.20 7.05 22.47
CA MET A 137 -2.00 7.84 22.66
C MET A 137 -2.30 9.14 23.42
N MET A 138 -1.43 9.47 24.36
CA MET A 138 -1.42 10.74 25.07
C MET A 138 -0.22 11.58 24.61
N SER A 139 -0.41 12.89 24.47
CA SER A 139 0.71 13.81 24.27
C SER A 139 1.55 13.94 25.55
N LYS A 140 2.77 14.47 25.43
CA LYS A 140 3.62 14.78 26.61
C LYS A 140 2.98 15.79 27.56
N THR A 141 2.04 16.58 27.09
CA THR A 141 1.28 17.59 27.83
C THR A 141 -0.06 17.07 28.37
N GLY A 142 -0.32 15.77 28.29
CA GLY A 142 -1.54 15.15 28.80
C GLY A 142 -2.74 15.19 27.84
N TYR A 143 -2.64 15.83 26.68
CA TYR A 143 -3.71 15.81 25.70
C TYR A 143 -3.83 14.45 25.00
N ARG A 144 -5.04 13.95 24.85
CA ARG A 144 -5.31 12.72 24.08
C ARG A 144 -5.04 12.97 22.61
N ILE A 145 -4.03 12.27 22.07
CA ILE A 145 -3.71 12.28 20.66
C ILE A 145 -4.27 11.01 20.03
N GLY A 146 -5.00 11.19 18.91
CA GLY A 146 -5.48 10.03 18.14
C GLY A 146 -6.55 9.21 18.86
N TRP A 147 -7.39 9.85 19.71
CA TRP A 147 -8.58 9.26 20.32
C TRP A 147 -9.68 8.97 19.29
N ILE A 148 -9.69 9.73 18.19
CA ILE A 148 -10.50 9.43 17.01
C ILE A 148 -9.79 8.39 16.18
N THR A 149 -10.47 7.29 15.85
CA THR A 149 -9.91 6.26 14.98
C THR A 149 -9.74 6.74 13.54
N CYS A 150 -8.85 6.11 12.79
CA CYS A 150 -8.91 6.17 11.35
C CYS A 150 -10.05 5.28 10.87
N ASN A 151 -10.77 5.71 9.84
CA ASN A 151 -11.98 5.05 9.35
C ASN A 151 -11.84 4.70 7.86
N PRO A 152 -10.98 3.73 7.51
CA PRO A 152 -10.80 3.28 6.14
C PRO A 152 -12.07 2.65 5.56
N VAL A 153 -12.93 2.10 6.41
CA VAL A 153 -14.24 1.56 6.01
C VAL A 153 -15.10 2.66 5.39
N SER A 154 -15.30 3.78 6.11
CA SER A 154 -16.08 4.90 5.56
C SER A 154 -15.38 5.53 4.34
N GLN A 155 -14.05 5.57 4.30
CA GLN A 155 -13.34 6.02 3.09
C GLN A 155 -13.72 5.16 1.88
N ALA A 156 -13.69 3.84 2.01
CA ALA A 156 -14.06 2.91 0.93
C ALA A 156 -15.53 3.05 0.52
N LEU A 157 -16.43 3.11 1.49
CA LEU A 157 -17.87 3.25 1.21
C LEU A 157 -18.20 4.57 0.50
N LEU A 158 -17.53 5.67 0.86
CA LEU A 158 -17.74 6.98 0.23
C LEU A 158 -17.23 7.01 -1.22
N VAL A 159 -16.04 6.48 -1.51
CA VAL A 159 -15.54 6.41 -2.89
C VAL A 159 -16.34 5.41 -3.73
N ASN A 160 -16.82 4.31 -3.14
CA ASN A 160 -17.72 3.37 -3.80
C ASN A 160 -19.06 4.03 -4.16
N LYS A 161 -19.66 4.80 -3.21
CA LYS A 161 -20.89 5.58 -3.47
C LYS A 161 -20.69 6.63 -4.54
N ALA A 162 -19.48 7.20 -4.63
CA ALA A 162 -19.14 8.16 -5.65
C ALA A 162 -18.82 7.51 -7.01
N GLU A 163 -18.78 6.18 -7.10
CA GLU A 163 -18.49 5.43 -8.32
C GLU A 163 -17.18 5.89 -8.98
N THR A 164 -16.10 5.84 -8.21
CA THR A 164 -14.76 6.15 -8.71
C THR A 164 -14.25 5.01 -9.60
N ASP A 165 -13.51 5.35 -10.66
CA ASP A 165 -12.94 4.37 -11.59
C ASP A 165 -11.68 3.69 -11.03
N MET A 166 -10.92 4.40 -10.19
CA MET A 166 -9.72 3.92 -9.51
C MET A 166 -9.52 4.73 -8.24
N ASN A 167 -8.97 4.09 -7.20
CA ASN A 167 -8.67 4.73 -5.93
C ASN A 167 -7.16 4.82 -5.67
N ILE A 168 -6.71 5.96 -5.17
CA ILE A 168 -5.32 6.28 -4.86
C ILE A 168 -5.18 6.42 -3.35
N ILE A 169 -4.30 5.62 -2.75
CA ILE A 169 -3.95 5.74 -1.32
C ILE A 169 -2.79 6.72 -1.16
N CYS A 170 -3.02 7.79 -0.39
CA CYS A 170 -2.02 8.75 0.03
C CYS A 170 -1.75 8.59 1.54
N GLY A 171 -0.98 7.56 1.89
CA GLY A 171 -0.43 7.35 3.21
C GLY A 171 -1.40 6.81 4.27
N LEU A 172 -2.15 5.78 4.00
CA LEU A 172 -2.87 5.03 5.04
C LEU A 172 -1.89 4.18 5.87
N CYS A 173 -2.18 4.01 7.16
CA CYS A 173 -1.37 3.15 8.03
C CYS A 173 -1.62 1.68 7.71
N VAL A 174 -0.64 0.82 8.02
CA VAL A 174 -0.78 -0.65 7.93
C VAL A 174 -2.03 -1.12 8.66
N GLY A 175 -2.80 -1.98 8.03
CA GLY A 175 -4.13 -2.43 8.48
C GLY A 175 -5.27 -1.51 8.03
N HIS A 176 -5.06 -0.20 7.94
CA HIS A 176 -6.06 0.73 7.40
C HIS A 176 -6.08 0.71 5.86
N ASP A 177 -4.93 0.59 5.23
CA ASP A 177 -4.79 0.35 3.79
C ASP A 177 -5.36 -1.01 3.39
N ILE A 178 -5.14 -2.06 4.20
CA ILE A 178 -5.73 -3.39 4.02
C ILE A 178 -7.26 -3.30 4.03
N ASN A 179 -7.84 -2.71 5.09
CA ASN A 179 -9.29 -2.59 5.24
C ASN A 179 -9.91 -1.76 4.09
N PHE A 180 -9.25 -0.67 3.69
CA PHE A 180 -9.69 0.14 2.56
C PHE A 180 -9.70 -0.68 1.27
N THR A 181 -8.58 -1.36 0.96
CA THR A 181 -8.42 -2.14 -0.27
C THR A 181 -9.42 -3.29 -0.34
N GLN A 182 -9.67 -3.95 0.80
CA GLN A 182 -10.63 -5.05 0.89
C GLN A 182 -12.07 -4.63 0.55
N LEU A 183 -12.45 -3.39 0.88
CA LEU A 183 -13.81 -2.88 0.69
C LEU A 183 -13.96 -2.01 -0.56
N SER A 184 -12.89 -1.62 -1.20
CA SER A 184 -12.90 -0.84 -2.44
C SER A 184 -13.45 -1.66 -3.61
N LYS A 185 -14.47 -1.15 -4.29
CA LYS A 185 -15.00 -1.76 -5.52
C LYS A 185 -14.13 -1.45 -6.73
N ALA A 186 -13.53 -0.26 -6.77
CA ALA A 186 -12.61 0.14 -7.82
C ALA A 186 -11.18 -0.34 -7.53
N PRO A 187 -10.35 -0.55 -8.56
CA PRO A 187 -8.94 -0.88 -8.40
C PRO A 187 -8.21 0.15 -7.52
N VAL A 188 -7.27 -0.32 -6.70
CA VAL A 188 -6.52 0.50 -5.75
C VAL A 188 -5.05 0.54 -6.10
N THR A 189 -4.45 1.72 -6.04
CA THR A 189 -2.99 1.89 -6.10
C THR A 189 -2.51 2.74 -4.93
N THR A 190 -1.33 2.42 -4.39
CA THR A 190 -0.69 3.21 -3.33
C THR A 190 0.29 4.20 -3.96
N LEU A 191 0.03 5.50 -3.79
CA LEU A 191 0.95 6.56 -4.19
C LEU A 191 2.01 6.81 -3.12
N ILE A 192 1.58 6.90 -1.86
CA ILE A 192 2.45 7.10 -0.70
C ILE A 192 2.17 6.00 0.32
N ALA A 193 3.19 5.19 0.64
CA ALA A 193 3.14 4.26 1.75
C ALA A 193 3.37 5.02 3.07
N LYS A 194 2.49 4.82 4.07
CA LYS A 194 2.61 5.53 5.35
C LYS A 194 3.74 4.95 6.18
N ASP A 195 4.74 5.77 6.43
CA ASP A 195 5.80 5.48 7.39
C ASP A 195 6.06 6.74 8.24
N ARG A 196 5.98 6.61 9.57
CA ARG A 196 6.21 7.75 10.49
C ARG A 196 7.65 7.88 10.91
N SER A 197 8.42 6.80 10.82
CA SER A 197 9.81 6.72 11.25
C SER A 197 10.77 7.10 10.12
N ALA A 198 10.47 6.67 8.89
CA ALA A 198 11.29 6.90 7.70
C ALA A 198 10.57 7.80 6.67
N PRO A 199 10.20 9.02 6.99
CA PRO A 199 9.28 9.98 6.33
C PRO A 199 8.60 9.47 5.05
N HIS A 200 7.72 8.49 5.18
CA HIS A 200 6.96 7.86 4.08
C HIS A 200 7.82 7.18 3.00
N ASN A 201 9.03 6.80 3.37
CA ASN A 201 9.91 5.96 2.56
C ASN A 201 10.31 4.70 3.34
N PRO A 202 9.45 3.68 3.42
CA PRO A 202 9.72 2.47 4.20
C PRO A 202 10.98 1.72 3.72
N ALA A 203 11.36 1.86 2.45
CA ALA A 203 12.59 1.25 1.95
C ALA A 203 13.84 1.85 2.60
N ALA A 204 13.82 3.13 2.99
CA ALA A 204 14.96 3.76 3.65
C ALA A 204 15.31 3.10 4.98
N ALA A 205 14.34 2.55 5.72
CA ALA A 205 14.56 1.84 6.96
C ALA A 205 15.38 0.55 6.77
N LEU A 206 15.27 -0.09 5.60
CA LEU A 206 15.99 -1.34 5.30
C LEU A 206 17.49 -1.10 5.07
N TYR A 207 17.87 0.10 4.66
CA TYR A 207 19.25 0.48 4.36
C TYR A 207 19.86 1.42 5.42
N SER A 208 19.10 1.77 6.45
CA SER A 208 19.60 2.59 7.54
C SER A 208 20.61 1.82 8.39
N HIS A 209 21.69 2.49 8.83
CA HIS A 209 22.66 1.92 9.76
C HIS A 209 22.00 1.44 11.07
N TYR A 210 20.97 2.14 11.52
CA TYR A 210 20.15 1.81 12.70
C TYR A 210 18.93 0.93 12.35
N GLY A 211 18.81 0.46 11.11
CA GLY A 211 17.64 -0.29 10.64
C GLY A 211 17.34 -1.53 11.47
N ASN A 212 18.36 -2.23 11.93
CA ASN A 212 18.18 -3.42 12.77
C ASN A 212 17.47 -3.09 14.11
N GLU A 213 17.72 -1.94 14.71
CA GLU A 213 17.06 -1.53 15.94
C GLU A 213 15.57 -1.30 15.75
N PHE A 214 15.15 -0.75 14.60
CA PHE A 214 13.73 -0.54 14.30
C PHE A 214 12.92 -1.84 14.29
N PHE A 215 13.55 -2.95 13.88
CA PHE A 215 12.88 -4.25 13.73
C PHE A 215 13.02 -5.14 14.96
N THR A 216 13.98 -4.87 15.85
CA THR A 216 14.27 -5.67 17.04
C THR A 216 13.62 -5.14 18.33
N ILE A 217 13.07 -3.92 18.33
CA ILE A 217 12.39 -3.36 19.50
C ILE A 217 11.05 -4.06 19.73
N ASP A 218 11.00 -4.98 20.70
CA ASP A 218 9.73 -5.51 21.19
C ASP A 218 9.03 -4.51 22.12
N ILE A 219 7.99 -3.87 21.60
CA ILE A 219 7.17 -2.91 22.35
C ILE A 219 6.48 -3.58 23.54
N GLN A 220 6.20 -4.87 23.51
CA GLN A 220 5.58 -5.59 24.62
C GLN A 220 6.58 -5.79 25.77
N GLU A 221 7.85 -6.08 25.50
CA GLU A 221 8.89 -6.15 26.52
C GLU A 221 9.20 -4.79 27.15
N SER A 222 9.28 -3.74 26.36
CA SER A 222 9.52 -2.38 26.87
C SER A 222 8.39 -1.89 27.78
N ARG A 223 7.15 -2.30 27.54
CA ARG A 223 5.99 -2.00 28.41
C ARG A 223 6.01 -2.80 29.71
N LYS A 224 6.43 -4.07 29.68
CA LYS A 224 6.60 -4.90 30.88
C LYS A 224 7.70 -4.33 31.80
N LYS A 225 8.81 -3.84 31.23
CA LYS A 225 9.89 -3.17 31.96
C LYS A 225 9.43 -1.86 32.62
N LYS A 226 8.65 -1.02 31.90
CA LYS A 226 8.08 0.22 32.47
C LYS A 226 7.07 -0.04 33.59
N LYS A 227 6.20 -1.05 33.48
CA LYS A 227 5.26 -1.43 34.54
C LYS A 227 5.96 -1.98 35.78
N LYS A 228 7.13 -2.61 35.66
CA LYS A 228 7.94 -3.04 36.82
C LYS A 228 8.65 -1.87 37.48
N ALA A 229 9.19 -0.91 36.71
CA ALA A 229 9.87 0.28 37.27
C ALA A 229 8.92 1.28 37.96
N SER A 230 7.64 1.32 37.57
CA SER A 230 6.65 2.20 38.24
C SER A 230 6.00 1.58 39.46
N LYS A 231 6.38 0.34 39.85
CA LYS A 231 5.91 -0.36 41.06
C LYS A 231 7.01 -0.49 42.12
N GLN A 232 8.22 0.03 41.87
CA GLN A 232 9.29 0.26 42.81
C GLN A 232 9.35 1.75 43.14
#